data_f9796a05c7b24c7f1723ea436c807072
#
_entry.id   f9796a05c7b24c7f1723ea436c807072
#
_cell.length_a   1.000
_cell.length_b   1.000
_cell.length_c   1.000
_cell.angle_alpha   90.00
_cell.angle_beta   90.00
_cell.angle_gamma   90.00
#
_symmetry.space_group_name_H-M   'P 1'
#
loop_
_entity.id
_entity.type
_entity.pdbx_description
1 polymer ?
#
loop_
_entity_poly.entity_id
_entity_poly.type
_entity_poly.pdbx_seq_one_letter_code
_entity_poly.pdbx_strand_id
1 'polypeptide(L)'
;MFLHHASSVSGGALPLPNENVAPVSSASVSSAPVQAGKNKLALRDYQHECIQTLADKQHGGTKRVILCLPTGAGKTVTFSEITRRTLKTVAKGRVLILVDRIELLAQAAATLKKAGLQVGILSAGAKAMPRQRVVVAMVETYYRRAKKGWTMPNLHLMIIDEAHKGSFRKVIGLHPELSIIGATATPVAASKQQPLKDYFEDIVVGTEIHLLIESGYLAKPRYFAVPMEITASKGYDGDYKSSELYNDFNKSILYQGCVANQQKHAAGKKTLIFCVNIAHTFHTAQAFAQVHEQVRTLTSDTPEPERQAILHWFANTPEAILVNCGILTTGFDEPTVECIILNRATQSLPLYLQMCGRGSRTTAQKKEFILIDMGNNFSEHGLWHDVRDWSGLFWNGKSQKALDIAPTRQCPACDSIIALSSVSCPHCKYVFERTTQDQQDKVEVHTQEVDVNWPSLKQKSWSQMSVKELMLRAQLGNPRTGRPYKQQWILYCIMERENPRPLLEEFARIKGYRPGWVDKFMQENAYRRYL
;
A
#
# COMPACT_ATOMS: atom_id res chain seq x y z
N MET A 1 40.93 -26.30 45.55
CA MET A 1 42.37 -26.02 45.62
C MET A 1 42.69 -25.08 44.48
N PHE A 2 43.17 -23.85 44.79
CA PHE A 2 43.65 -22.74 43.96
C PHE A 2 42.63 -22.05 43.04
N LEU A 3 42.06 -20.88 43.39
CA LEU A 3 42.49 -19.50 43.70
C LEU A 3 43.00 -18.70 42.47
N HIS A 4 42.16 -17.68 42.14
CA HIS A 4 42.48 -16.29 41.76
C HIS A 4 43.43 -15.95 40.60
N HIS A 5 42.93 -15.18 39.64
CA HIS A 5 43.39 -13.78 39.44
C HIS A 5 42.37 -12.97 38.62
N ALA A 6 41.84 -11.95 39.28
CA ALA A 6 41.13 -10.83 38.68
C ALA A 6 42.15 -9.76 38.28
N SER A 7 42.08 -9.24 37.08
CA SER A 7 42.78 -8.03 36.66
C SER A 7 41.76 -6.98 36.29
N SER A 8 41.66 -5.97 37.14
CA SER A 8 40.92 -4.74 36.94
C SER A 8 41.60 -3.87 35.86
N VAL A 9 40.84 -3.49 34.86
CA VAL A 9 41.25 -2.37 33.94
C VAL A 9 40.32 -1.19 34.22
N SER A 10 40.93 -0.14 34.75
CA SER A 10 40.36 1.14 35.09
C SER A 10 39.80 1.88 33.87
N GLY A 11 38.54 2.32 33.97
CA GLY A 11 37.91 3.22 32.98
C GLY A 11 38.51 4.62 33.05
N GLY A 12 38.97 5.10 31.90
CA GLY A 12 39.32 6.51 31.67
C GLY A 12 38.07 7.22 31.14
N ALA A 13 37.49 8.10 31.95
CA ALA A 13 36.44 9.03 31.50
C ALA A 13 37.08 10.16 30.71
N LEU A 14 36.59 10.41 29.49
CA LEU A 14 36.88 11.60 28.70
C LEU A 14 36.10 12.80 29.24
N PRO A 15 36.66 14.00 29.33
CA PRO A 15 36.03 15.17 29.92
C PRO A 15 34.99 15.78 28.95
N LEU A 16 33.85 16.19 29.52
CA LEU A 16 32.86 17.03 28.85
C LEU A 16 33.40 18.43 28.59
N PRO A 17 33.05 19.08 27.47
CA PRO A 17 33.45 20.48 27.25
C PRO A 17 32.58 21.43 28.10
N ASN A 18 33.24 22.37 28.73
CA ASN A 18 32.67 23.45 29.54
C ASN A 18 31.72 24.34 28.72
N GLU A 19 30.51 24.50 29.21
CA GLU A 19 29.58 25.56 28.82
C GLU A 19 29.98 26.88 29.50
N ASN A 20 30.51 27.82 28.72
CA ASN A 20 30.48 29.24 29.02
C ASN A 20 29.75 29.94 27.89
N VAL A 21 28.42 30.12 28.03
CA VAL A 21 27.65 31.01 27.19
C VAL A 21 27.20 32.20 28.04
N ALA A 22 27.74 33.37 27.70
CA ALA A 22 27.36 34.65 28.27
C ALA A 22 25.89 34.98 27.89
N PRO A 23 25.13 35.73 28.72
CA PRO A 23 23.77 36.10 28.46
C PRO A 23 23.68 37.14 27.33
N VAL A 24 22.94 36.79 26.27
CA VAL A 24 22.60 37.71 25.18
C VAL A 24 21.45 38.62 25.66
N SER A 25 21.67 39.93 25.55
CA SER A 25 20.78 41.01 25.93
C SER A 25 19.42 40.91 25.24
N SER A 26 18.37 41.13 26.00
CA SER A 26 16.99 41.29 25.56
C SER A 26 16.83 42.50 24.63
N ALA A 27 16.73 42.25 23.32
CA ALA A 27 16.23 43.24 22.38
C ALA A 27 14.69 43.16 22.37
N SER A 28 14.05 44.25 22.75
CA SER A 28 12.64 44.47 22.71
C SER A 28 12.08 44.38 21.28
N VAL A 29 11.36 43.31 20.98
CA VAL A 29 10.61 43.20 19.74
C VAL A 29 9.26 43.87 19.96
N SER A 30 9.07 44.99 19.25
CA SER A 30 7.79 45.72 19.23
C SER A 30 6.69 44.83 18.72
N SER A 31 5.64 44.67 19.53
CA SER A 31 4.39 43.98 19.19
C SER A 31 3.59 44.82 18.20
N ALA A 32 3.72 44.53 16.90
CA ALA A 32 2.71 44.90 15.93
C ALA A 32 1.47 43.97 16.11
N PRO A 33 0.25 44.46 16.03
CA PRO A 33 -0.94 43.64 16.21
C PRO A 33 -1.03 42.61 15.07
N VAL A 34 -0.96 41.33 15.42
CA VAL A 34 -1.22 40.23 14.49
C VAL A 34 -2.67 40.33 14.06
N GLN A 35 -2.91 40.83 12.86
CA GLN A 35 -4.21 40.74 12.21
C GLN A 35 -4.61 39.27 12.16
N ALA A 36 -5.71 38.94 12.81
CA ALA A 36 -6.41 37.65 12.76
C ALA A 36 -7.00 37.44 11.35
N GLY A 37 -6.15 37.17 10.37
CA GLY A 37 -6.45 36.85 8.97
C GLY A 37 -6.50 35.36 8.79
N LYS A 38 -7.69 34.79 8.77
CA LYS A 38 -8.21 33.58 8.08
C LYS A 38 -7.16 32.60 7.54
N ASN A 39 -6.60 31.76 8.39
CA ASN A 39 -5.95 30.52 7.96
C ASN A 39 -7.03 29.49 7.57
N LYS A 40 -7.70 29.69 6.44
CA LYS A 40 -8.43 28.63 5.75
C LYS A 40 -7.40 27.76 5.05
N LEU A 41 -7.30 26.48 5.44
CA LEU A 41 -6.64 25.47 4.62
C LEU A 41 -7.31 25.50 3.24
N ALA A 42 -6.58 25.90 2.20
CA ALA A 42 -7.09 25.88 0.84
C ALA A 42 -7.25 24.40 0.42
N LEU A 43 -8.47 24.02 0.10
CA LEU A 43 -8.75 22.70 -0.46
C LEU A 43 -8.43 22.69 -1.94
N ARG A 44 -8.03 21.53 -2.44
CA ARG A 44 -7.90 21.23 -3.86
C ARG A 44 -9.25 20.82 -4.43
N ASP A 45 -9.45 20.97 -5.74
CA ASP A 45 -10.75 20.73 -6.39
C ASP A 45 -11.28 19.32 -6.11
N TYR A 46 -10.46 18.29 -6.27
CA TYR A 46 -10.86 16.91 -5.97
C TYR A 46 -11.26 16.69 -4.49
N GLN A 47 -10.69 17.46 -3.55
CA GLN A 47 -11.11 17.38 -2.14
C GLN A 47 -12.50 18.00 -1.95
N HIS A 48 -12.79 19.08 -2.67
CA HIS A 48 -14.13 19.65 -2.70
C HIS A 48 -15.17 18.67 -3.24
N GLU A 49 -14.87 18.03 -4.36
CA GLU A 49 -15.73 17.01 -4.98
C GLU A 49 -15.98 15.83 -4.04
N CYS A 50 -14.93 15.28 -3.43
CA CYS A 50 -15.06 14.19 -2.45
C CYS A 50 -15.96 14.58 -1.27
N ILE A 51 -15.80 15.79 -0.72
CA ILE A 51 -16.59 16.27 0.40
C ILE A 51 -18.06 16.44 -0.02
N GLN A 52 -18.31 16.95 -1.21
CA GLN A 52 -19.67 17.12 -1.74
C GLN A 52 -20.33 15.75 -1.95
N THR A 53 -19.66 14.83 -2.62
CA THR A 53 -20.17 13.47 -2.86
C THR A 53 -20.47 12.72 -1.55
N LEU A 54 -19.60 12.88 -0.52
CA LEU A 54 -19.87 12.32 0.81
C LEU A 54 -21.12 12.92 1.45
N ALA A 55 -21.29 14.25 1.36
CA ALA A 55 -22.45 14.93 1.90
C ALA A 55 -23.74 14.48 1.19
N ASP A 56 -23.72 14.37 -0.13
CA ASP A 56 -24.87 13.92 -0.92
C ASP A 56 -25.29 12.49 -0.56
N LYS A 57 -24.32 11.56 -0.42
CA LYS A 57 -24.59 10.19 0.04
C LYS A 57 -25.19 10.17 1.45
N GLN A 58 -24.66 10.96 2.38
CA GLN A 58 -25.19 11.03 3.74
C GLN A 58 -26.61 11.66 3.78
N HIS A 59 -26.88 12.69 2.98
CA HIS A 59 -28.23 13.23 2.82
C HIS A 59 -29.20 12.23 2.19
N GLY A 60 -28.71 11.36 1.29
CA GLY A 60 -29.46 10.24 0.73
C GLY A 60 -29.70 9.06 1.71
N GLY A 61 -29.25 9.19 2.97
CA GLY A 61 -29.50 8.20 4.03
C GLY A 61 -28.35 7.21 4.28
N THR A 62 -27.27 7.23 3.49
CA THR A 62 -26.09 6.37 3.71
C THR A 62 -25.33 6.84 4.95
N LYS A 63 -25.29 6.01 5.99
CA LYS A 63 -24.65 6.40 7.27
C LYS A 63 -23.16 6.15 7.30
N ARG A 64 -22.66 5.12 6.62
CA ARG A 64 -21.28 4.66 6.74
C ARG A 64 -20.61 4.60 5.37
N VAL A 65 -19.68 5.53 5.12
CA VAL A 65 -19.05 5.69 3.82
C VAL A 65 -17.53 5.64 3.95
N ILE A 66 -16.86 4.91 3.05
CA ILE A 66 -15.41 4.96 2.89
C ILE A 66 -15.05 6.17 2.01
N LEU A 67 -14.10 6.96 2.48
CA LEU A 67 -13.38 7.95 1.68
C LEU A 67 -12.03 7.38 1.28
N CYS A 68 -11.88 7.00 0.01
CA CYS A 68 -10.64 6.49 -0.56
C CYS A 68 -9.84 7.64 -1.19
N LEU A 69 -8.73 8.00 -0.56
CA LEU A 69 -7.78 9.00 -1.06
C LEU A 69 -6.35 8.47 -0.95
N PRO A 70 -5.51 8.60 -1.98
CA PRO A 70 -4.12 8.16 -1.95
C PRO A 70 -3.31 8.72 -0.78
N THR A 71 -2.21 8.05 -0.44
CA THR A 71 -1.22 8.60 0.49
C THR A 71 -0.66 9.90 -0.10
N GLY A 72 -0.60 10.96 0.70
CA GLY A 72 -0.16 12.30 0.25
C GLY A 72 -1.26 13.15 -0.40
N ALA A 73 -2.46 12.62 -0.69
CA ALA A 73 -3.59 13.39 -1.20
C ALA A 73 -4.27 14.30 -0.17
N GLY A 74 -3.78 14.37 1.06
CA GLY A 74 -4.31 15.28 2.08
C GLY A 74 -5.59 14.77 2.77
N LYS A 75 -5.69 13.46 3.05
CA LYS A 75 -6.80 12.87 3.84
C LYS A 75 -7.12 13.67 5.10
N THR A 76 -6.09 14.01 5.89
CA THR A 76 -6.26 14.78 7.14
C THR A 76 -6.82 16.18 6.91
N VAL A 77 -6.44 16.85 5.83
CA VAL A 77 -6.99 18.16 5.43
C VAL A 77 -8.46 18.02 5.06
N THR A 78 -8.78 16.98 4.26
CA THR A 78 -10.17 16.71 3.83
C THR A 78 -11.09 16.46 5.02
N PHE A 79 -10.71 15.58 5.95
CA PHE A 79 -11.58 15.35 7.11
C PHE A 79 -11.58 16.50 8.14
N SER A 80 -10.55 17.35 8.16
CA SER A 80 -10.60 18.60 8.95
C SER A 80 -11.68 19.54 8.43
N GLU A 81 -11.82 19.66 7.10
CA GLU A 81 -12.88 20.47 6.49
C GLU A 81 -14.27 19.84 6.69
N ILE A 82 -14.40 18.51 6.55
CA ILE A 82 -15.64 17.80 6.89
C ILE A 82 -16.05 18.10 8.33
N THR A 83 -15.11 17.97 9.27
CA THR A 83 -15.32 18.29 10.69
C THR A 83 -15.82 19.74 10.86
N ARG A 84 -15.16 20.70 10.21
CA ARG A 84 -15.53 22.13 10.27
C ARG A 84 -16.95 22.38 9.74
N ARG A 85 -17.33 21.75 8.61
CA ARG A 85 -18.68 21.85 8.03
C ARG A 85 -19.72 21.25 8.98
N THR A 86 -19.47 20.06 9.51
CA THR A 86 -20.36 19.40 10.49
C THR A 86 -20.61 20.28 11.72
N LEU A 87 -19.56 20.88 12.29
CA LEU A 87 -19.70 21.75 13.45
C LEU A 87 -20.46 23.06 13.16
N LYS A 88 -20.48 23.53 11.93
CA LYS A 88 -21.29 24.67 11.49
C LYS A 88 -22.76 24.30 11.35
N THR A 89 -23.05 23.16 10.77
CA THR A 89 -24.42 22.72 10.48
C THR A 89 -25.11 22.24 11.74
N VAL A 90 -24.42 21.57 12.66
CA VAL A 90 -25.00 20.98 13.87
C VAL A 90 -24.50 21.72 15.10
N ALA A 91 -25.29 22.65 15.61
CA ALA A 91 -24.89 23.61 16.68
C ALA A 91 -24.32 22.94 17.94
N LYS A 92 -24.88 21.82 18.39
CA LYS A 92 -24.42 21.07 19.56
C LYS A 92 -23.68 19.77 19.19
N GLY A 93 -23.48 19.48 17.90
CA GLY A 93 -22.85 18.27 17.42
C GLY A 93 -21.37 18.16 17.82
N ARG A 94 -20.94 16.96 18.07
CA ARG A 94 -19.53 16.62 18.37
C ARG A 94 -19.00 15.66 17.32
N VAL A 95 -17.70 15.72 17.06
CA VAL A 95 -17.00 14.85 16.10
C VAL A 95 -15.90 14.11 16.83
N LEU A 96 -15.88 12.79 16.64
CA LEU A 96 -14.85 11.89 17.12
C LEU A 96 -13.97 11.45 15.96
N ILE A 97 -12.66 11.63 16.08
CA ILE A 97 -11.68 11.16 15.10
C ILE A 97 -10.86 10.06 15.73
N LEU A 98 -10.90 8.88 15.14
CA LEU A 98 -10.19 7.69 15.63
C LEU A 98 -8.96 7.42 14.78
N VAL A 99 -7.85 7.20 15.47
CA VAL A 99 -6.55 6.79 14.87
C VAL A 99 -6.06 5.52 15.55
N ASP A 100 -5.23 4.75 14.87
CA ASP A 100 -4.72 3.48 15.38
C ASP A 100 -3.30 3.56 15.99
N ARG A 101 -2.59 4.67 15.81
CA ARG A 101 -1.22 4.88 16.32
C ARG A 101 -1.08 6.21 17.04
N ILE A 102 -0.19 6.24 18.03
CA ILE A 102 0.02 7.42 18.87
C ILE A 102 0.63 8.60 18.08
N GLU A 103 1.47 8.31 17.10
CA GLU A 103 2.08 9.33 16.24
C GLU A 103 1.01 10.06 15.41
N LEU A 104 0.00 9.31 14.94
CA LEU A 104 -1.14 9.86 14.21
C LEU A 104 -2.04 10.72 15.11
N LEU A 105 -2.10 10.42 16.41
CA LEU A 105 -2.90 11.18 17.37
C LEU A 105 -2.45 12.65 17.45
N ALA A 106 -1.15 12.86 17.65
CA ALA A 106 -0.55 14.18 17.71
C ALA A 106 -0.65 14.92 16.36
N GLN A 107 -0.36 14.22 15.26
CA GLN A 107 -0.39 14.78 13.90
C GLN A 107 -1.80 15.20 13.49
N ALA A 108 -2.81 14.36 13.72
CA ALA A 108 -4.21 14.70 13.42
C ALA A 108 -4.68 15.89 14.27
N ALA A 109 -4.38 15.90 15.57
CA ALA A 109 -4.74 17.01 16.44
C ALA A 109 -4.06 18.32 16.03
N ALA A 110 -2.78 18.29 15.62
CA ALA A 110 -2.07 19.46 15.13
C ALA A 110 -2.68 20.01 13.84
N THR A 111 -3.02 19.14 12.88
CA THR A 111 -3.65 19.54 11.61
C THR A 111 -5.03 20.18 11.83
N LEU A 112 -5.85 19.58 12.69
CA LEU A 112 -7.14 20.13 13.05
C LEU A 112 -7.04 21.49 13.76
N LYS A 113 -6.05 21.66 14.64
CA LYS A 113 -5.77 22.95 15.29
C LYS A 113 -5.34 24.02 14.27
N LYS A 114 -4.48 23.66 13.30
CA LYS A 114 -4.11 24.54 12.17
C LYS A 114 -5.32 24.95 11.33
N ALA A 115 -6.34 24.08 11.24
CA ALA A 115 -7.63 24.40 10.60
C ALA A 115 -8.55 25.28 11.47
N GLY A 116 -8.08 25.76 12.62
CA GLY A 116 -8.84 26.64 13.54
C GLY A 116 -9.84 25.91 14.44
N LEU A 117 -9.70 24.59 14.61
CA LEU A 117 -10.59 23.78 15.44
C LEU A 117 -10.04 23.62 16.87
N GLN A 118 -10.93 23.69 17.87
CA GLN A 118 -10.59 23.35 19.25
C GLN A 118 -10.65 21.83 19.43
N VAL A 119 -9.51 21.22 19.69
CA VAL A 119 -9.34 19.78 19.71
C VAL A 119 -8.97 19.26 21.10
N GLY A 120 -9.77 18.34 21.62
CA GLY A 120 -9.45 17.52 22.77
C GLY A 120 -8.75 16.23 22.37
N ILE A 121 -7.83 15.75 23.18
CA ILE A 121 -7.12 14.48 22.96
C ILE A 121 -7.52 13.50 24.05
N LEU A 122 -8.03 12.32 23.68
CA LEU A 122 -8.29 11.22 24.58
C LEU A 122 -7.11 10.24 24.57
N SER A 123 -6.21 10.41 25.52
CA SER A 123 -5.05 9.52 25.73
C SER A 123 -5.35 8.44 26.79
N ALA A 124 -4.45 7.46 26.92
CA ALA A 124 -4.56 6.39 27.91
C ALA A 124 -4.62 6.93 29.36
N GLY A 125 -3.89 8.01 29.67
CA GLY A 125 -3.84 8.66 30.99
C GLY A 125 -4.98 9.64 31.26
N ALA A 126 -5.91 9.84 30.34
CA ALA A 126 -7.02 10.80 30.54
C ALA A 126 -7.91 10.38 31.72
N LYS A 127 -8.24 11.34 32.59
CA LYS A 127 -9.12 11.14 33.75
C LYS A 127 -10.61 11.29 33.42
N ALA A 128 -10.94 11.99 32.31
CA ALA A 128 -12.32 12.21 31.84
C ALA A 128 -12.35 12.36 30.31
N MET A 129 -13.55 12.21 29.72
CA MET A 129 -13.79 12.52 28.31
C MET A 129 -13.52 14.01 28.05
N PRO A 130 -12.69 14.37 27.03
CA PRO A 130 -12.47 15.77 26.69
C PRO A 130 -13.79 16.51 26.39
N ARG A 131 -13.90 17.77 26.83
CA ARG A 131 -15.13 18.58 26.66
C ARG A 131 -15.24 19.21 25.28
N GLN A 132 -14.15 19.29 24.53
CA GLN A 132 -14.12 19.92 23.21
C GLN A 132 -15.10 19.22 22.26
N ARG A 133 -15.65 19.99 21.31
CA ARG A 133 -16.55 19.46 20.29
C ARG A 133 -15.86 18.50 19.31
N VAL A 134 -14.56 18.66 19.09
CA VAL A 134 -13.72 17.72 18.33
C VAL A 134 -12.82 16.95 19.29
N VAL A 135 -12.87 15.64 19.23
CA VAL A 135 -12.00 14.77 20.03
C VAL A 135 -11.24 13.84 19.11
N VAL A 136 -9.92 13.79 19.27
CA VAL A 136 -9.06 12.79 18.63
C VAL A 136 -8.70 11.73 19.66
N ALA A 137 -8.85 10.48 19.32
CA ALA A 137 -8.60 9.37 20.22
C ALA A 137 -7.96 8.16 19.51
N MET A 138 -7.18 7.36 20.24
CA MET A 138 -6.81 6.02 19.79
C MET A 138 -8.04 5.12 19.82
N VAL A 139 -8.24 4.31 18.77
CA VAL A 139 -9.36 3.36 18.65
C VAL A 139 -9.50 2.51 19.91
N GLU A 140 -8.42 1.88 20.37
CA GLU A 140 -8.43 0.98 21.52
C GLU A 140 -8.71 1.74 22.84
N THR A 141 -8.15 2.95 23.00
CA THR A 141 -8.40 3.79 24.17
C THR A 141 -9.86 4.19 24.25
N TYR A 142 -10.44 4.66 23.14
CA TYR A 142 -11.85 5.02 23.08
C TYR A 142 -12.74 3.81 23.39
N TYR A 143 -12.49 2.66 22.74
CA TYR A 143 -13.27 1.44 22.96
C TYR A 143 -13.31 1.01 24.42
N ARG A 144 -12.13 0.94 25.09
CA ARG A 144 -12.03 0.58 26.52
C ARG A 144 -12.75 1.55 27.43
N ARG A 145 -12.70 2.84 27.13
CA ARG A 145 -13.37 3.88 27.92
C ARG A 145 -14.90 3.85 27.70
N ALA A 146 -15.34 3.69 26.46
CA ALA A 146 -16.77 3.55 26.14
C ALA A 146 -17.40 2.33 26.83
N LYS A 147 -16.70 1.19 26.89
CA LYS A 147 -17.14 0.01 27.65
C LYS A 147 -17.23 0.25 29.18
N LYS A 148 -16.48 1.20 29.71
CA LYS A 148 -16.55 1.62 31.11
C LYS A 148 -17.60 2.71 31.36
N GLY A 149 -18.50 2.96 30.40
CA GLY A 149 -19.58 3.93 30.53
C GLY A 149 -19.17 5.38 30.25
N TRP A 150 -17.97 5.63 29.69
CA TRP A 150 -17.62 6.99 29.26
C TRP A 150 -18.40 7.32 28.00
N THR A 151 -19.19 8.37 28.07
CA THR A 151 -20.04 8.82 26.97
C THR A 151 -19.50 10.10 26.32
N MET A 152 -19.78 10.25 25.06
CA MET A 152 -19.59 11.50 24.32
C MET A 152 -20.96 11.98 23.86
N PRO A 153 -21.69 12.73 24.71
CA PRO A 153 -23.04 13.18 24.37
C PRO A 153 -23.04 14.05 23.10
N ASN A 154 -24.11 13.99 22.34
CA ASN A 154 -24.24 14.69 21.06
C ASN A 154 -23.16 14.31 20.00
N LEU A 155 -22.59 13.10 20.09
CA LEU A 155 -21.73 12.59 19.04
C LEU A 155 -22.54 12.46 17.75
N HIS A 156 -22.15 13.20 16.72
CA HIS A 156 -22.87 13.31 15.46
C HIS A 156 -22.14 12.64 14.30
N LEU A 157 -20.81 12.71 14.31
CA LEU A 157 -19.96 12.14 13.27
C LEU A 157 -18.74 11.44 13.89
N MET A 158 -18.43 10.28 13.38
CA MET A 158 -17.15 9.59 13.65
C MET A 158 -16.33 9.50 12.36
N ILE A 159 -15.06 9.86 12.45
CA ILE A 159 -14.11 9.71 11.35
C ILE A 159 -13.05 8.71 11.81
N ILE A 160 -12.78 7.69 10.99
CA ILE A 160 -11.83 6.62 11.28
C ILE A 160 -10.69 6.71 10.27
N ASP A 161 -9.50 7.07 10.72
CA ASP A 161 -8.32 7.07 9.87
C ASP A 161 -7.74 5.66 9.72
N GLU A 162 -7.20 5.37 8.54
CA GLU A 162 -6.71 4.04 8.12
C GLU A 162 -7.75 2.92 8.34
N ALA A 163 -8.98 3.17 7.90
CA ALA A 163 -10.14 2.30 8.11
C ALA A 163 -10.00 0.87 7.55
N HIS A 164 -8.97 0.59 6.72
CA HIS A 164 -8.67 -0.77 6.26
C HIS A 164 -8.12 -1.68 7.36
N LYS A 165 -7.63 -1.15 8.50
CA LYS A 165 -6.99 -1.91 9.59
C LYS A 165 -8.01 -2.50 10.55
N GLY A 166 -9.07 -2.90 10.38
CA GLY A 166 -9.99 -3.69 11.21
C GLY A 166 -10.12 -3.39 12.73
N SER A 167 -9.22 -2.64 13.34
CA SER A 167 -9.24 -2.29 14.77
C SER A 167 -10.50 -1.52 15.20
N PHE A 168 -11.09 -0.76 14.28
CA PHE A 168 -12.28 0.07 14.48
C PHE A 168 -13.60 -0.71 14.61
N ARG A 169 -13.64 -1.98 14.18
CA ARG A 169 -14.90 -2.76 14.08
C ARG A 169 -15.67 -2.81 15.39
N LYS A 170 -14.95 -3.00 16.49
CA LYS A 170 -15.51 -3.03 17.85
C LYS A 170 -16.19 -1.70 18.21
N VAL A 171 -15.66 -0.59 17.71
CA VAL A 171 -16.21 0.75 17.98
C VAL A 171 -17.45 1.01 17.14
N ILE A 172 -17.47 0.60 15.88
CA ILE A 172 -18.67 0.72 15.03
C ILE A 172 -19.87 0.02 15.68
N GLY A 173 -19.65 -1.19 16.23
CA GLY A 173 -20.70 -1.94 16.94
C GLY A 173 -21.29 -1.22 18.17
N LEU A 174 -20.57 -0.29 18.78
CA LEU A 174 -21.09 0.53 19.89
C LEU A 174 -22.00 1.68 19.41
N HIS A 175 -21.96 2.02 18.11
CA HIS A 175 -22.65 3.18 17.54
C HIS A 175 -23.38 2.81 16.24
N PRO A 176 -24.40 1.95 16.28
CA PRO A 176 -25.06 1.43 15.07
C PRO A 176 -25.75 2.53 14.23
N GLU A 177 -26.23 3.58 14.86
CA GLU A 177 -26.98 4.66 14.20
C GLU A 177 -26.13 5.88 13.81
N LEU A 178 -24.84 5.86 14.15
CA LEU A 178 -23.97 7.02 13.95
C LEU A 178 -23.51 7.15 12.50
N SER A 179 -23.42 8.38 12.00
CA SER A 179 -22.73 8.67 10.74
C SER A 179 -21.23 8.44 10.91
N ILE A 180 -20.64 7.61 10.03
CA ILE A 180 -19.24 7.22 10.09
C ILE A 180 -18.57 7.39 8.73
N ILE A 181 -17.43 8.06 8.70
CA ILE A 181 -16.57 8.17 7.53
C ILE A 181 -15.28 7.40 7.81
N GLY A 182 -15.02 6.36 7.04
CA GLY A 182 -13.75 5.64 7.06
C GLY A 182 -12.78 6.22 6.04
N ALA A 183 -11.69 6.85 6.47
CA ALA A 183 -10.68 7.37 5.56
C ALA A 183 -9.57 6.34 5.35
N THR A 184 -9.21 6.06 4.10
CA THR A 184 -8.11 5.13 3.76
C THR A 184 -7.54 5.43 2.38
N ALA A 185 -6.29 5.03 2.14
CA ALA A 185 -5.70 5.02 0.80
C ALA A 185 -5.99 3.72 0.05
N THR A 186 -6.39 2.68 0.77
CA THR A 186 -6.54 1.33 0.24
C THR A 186 -7.79 0.69 0.85
N PRO A 187 -8.94 0.75 0.20
CA PRO A 187 -10.20 0.24 0.72
C PRO A 187 -10.29 -1.29 0.64
N VAL A 188 -9.20 -1.97 0.97
CA VAL A 188 -9.08 -3.43 1.01
C VAL A 188 -8.88 -3.85 2.45
N ALA A 189 -9.75 -4.71 2.96
CA ALA A 189 -9.64 -5.19 4.33
C ALA A 189 -8.35 -6.00 4.53
N ALA A 190 -7.74 -5.85 5.69
CA ALA A 190 -6.57 -6.64 6.09
C ALA A 190 -6.90 -8.14 6.18
N SER A 191 -8.16 -8.51 6.46
CA SER A 191 -8.63 -9.89 6.50
C SER A 191 -9.68 -10.15 5.42
N LYS A 192 -9.48 -11.21 4.63
CA LYS A 192 -10.47 -11.68 3.63
C LYS A 192 -11.79 -12.14 4.25
N GLN A 193 -11.77 -12.55 5.53
CA GLN A 193 -12.94 -13.05 6.25
C GLN A 193 -13.89 -11.92 6.70
N GLN A 194 -13.44 -10.68 6.70
CA GLN A 194 -14.18 -9.53 7.18
C GLN A 194 -13.98 -8.34 6.25
N PRO A 195 -14.61 -8.33 5.07
CA PRO A 195 -14.47 -7.26 4.10
C PRO A 195 -15.04 -5.93 4.63
N LEU A 196 -14.53 -4.81 4.11
CA LEU A 196 -14.96 -3.47 4.56
C LEU A 196 -16.44 -3.19 4.28
N LYS A 197 -17.00 -3.78 3.23
CA LYS A 197 -18.42 -3.67 2.88
C LYS A 197 -19.39 -4.20 3.95
N ASP A 198 -18.92 -5.02 4.90
CA ASP A 198 -19.75 -5.49 6.02
C ASP A 198 -19.93 -4.41 7.09
N TYR A 199 -19.11 -3.35 7.05
CA TYR A 199 -19.10 -2.25 8.03
C TYR A 199 -19.43 -0.90 7.42
N PHE A 200 -19.20 -0.74 6.12
CA PHE A 200 -19.47 0.48 5.36
C PHE A 200 -20.41 0.19 4.21
N GLU A 201 -21.38 1.04 4.02
CA GLU A 201 -22.48 0.89 3.06
C GLU A 201 -22.10 1.34 1.66
N ASP A 202 -21.08 2.22 1.55
CA ASP A 202 -20.67 2.79 0.25
C ASP A 202 -19.23 3.32 0.29
N ILE A 203 -18.72 3.70 -0.88
CA ILE A 203 -17.38 4.24 -1.07
C ILE A 203 -17.42 5.50 -1.95
N VAL A 204 -16.61 6.49 -1.58
CA VAL A 204 -16.24 7.63 -2.42
C VAL A 204 -14.77 7.48 -2.79
N VAL A 205 -14.49 7.23 -4.05
CA VAL A 205 -13.13 7.19 -4.60
C VAL A 205 -12.79 8.59 -5.09
N GLY A 206 -11.70 9.13 -4.57
CA GLY A 206 -11.22 10.45 -4.99
C GLY A 206 -10.32 10.36 -6.22
N THR A 207 -9.30 11.21 -6.26
CA THR A 207 -8.39 11.29 -7.40
C THR A 207 -7.38 10.14 -7.43
N GLU A 208 -6.89 9.81 -8.61
CA GLU A 208 -5.84 8.81 -8.85
C GLU A 208 -4.44 9.37 -8.59
N ILE A 209 -3.47 8.47 -8.28
CA ILE A 209 -2.08 8.87 -7.97
C ILE A 209 -1.43 9.56 -9.19
N HIS A 210 -1.62 9.03 -10.40
CA HIS A 210 -1.03 9.61 -11.61
C HIS A 210 -1.52 11.05 -11.86
N LEU A 211 -2.80 11.36 -11.62
CA LEU A 211 -3.34 12.71 -11.73
C LEU A 211 -2.73 13.68 -10.72
N LEU A 212 -2.44 13.19 -9.51
CA LEU A 212 -1.76 13.99 -8.49
C LEU A 212 -0.30 14.28 -8.86
N ILE A 213 0.36 13.35 -9.56
CA ILE A 213 1.71 13.54 -10.09
C ILE A 213 1.69 14.56 -11.22
N GLU A 214 0.79 14.42 -12.19
CA GLU A 214 0.61 15.37 -13.31
C GLU A 214 0.31 16.78 -12.84
N SER A 215 -0.52 16.91 -11.80
CA SER A 215 -0.85 18.20 -11.16
C SER A 215 0.28 18.74 -10.26
N GLY A 216 1.41 18.03 -10.11
CA GLY A 216 2.54 18.44 -9.28
C GLY A 216 2.30 18.35 -7.76
N TYR A 217 1.21 17.72 -7.33
CA TYR A 217 0.91 17.51 -5.91
C TYR A 217 1.71 16.37 -5.29
N LEU A 218 2.12 15.40 -6.11
CA LEU A 218 3.01 14.32 -5.73
C LEU A 218 4.25 14.30 -6.61
N ALA A 219 5.38 13.88 -6.04
CA ALA A 219 6.63 13.71 -6.75
C ALA A 219 6.56 12.50 -7.69
N LYS A 220 7.17 12.62 -8.87
CA LYS A 220 7.21 11.58 -9.89
C LYS A 220 8.18 10.47 -9.49
N PRO A 221 7.78 9.20 -9.44
CA PRO A 221 8.69 8.10 -9.13
C PRO A 221 9.56 7.70 -10.32
N ARG A 222 10.81 7.34 -10.03
CA ARG A 222 11.68 6.59 -10.94
C ARG A 222 11.87 5.20 -10.34
N TYR A 223 11.57 4.16 -11.11
CA TYR A 223 11.52 2.78 -10.61
C TYR A 223 12.75 2.00 -11.03
N PHE A 224 13.32 1.27 -10.09
CA PHE A 224 14.39 0.30 -10.31
C PHE A 224 14.03 -0.98 -9.58
N ALA A 225 14.29 -2.14 -10.18
CA ALA A 225 14.00 -3.43 -9.58
C ALA A 225 15.18 -4.38 -9.72
N VAL A 226 15.35 -5.22 -8.72
CA VAL A 226 16.26 -6.37 -8.77
C VAL A 226 15.42 -7.62 -8.95
N PRO A 227 15.64 -8.42 -10.00
CA PRO A 227 14.96 -9.70 -10.14
C PRO A 227 15.29 -10.60 -8.94
N MET A 228 14.25 -11.01 -8.22
CA MET A 228 14.39 -11.88 -7.05
C MET A 228 13.24 -12.87 -6.99
N GLU A 229 13.56 -14.13 -6.76
CA GLU A 229 12.60 -15.17 -6.46
C GLU A 229 12.35 -15.20 -4.95
N ILE A 230 11.07 -15.16 -4.54
CA ILE A 230 10.66 -15.24 -3.15
C ILE A 230 10.15 -16.65 -2.88
N THR A 231 10.82 -17.34 -1.95
CA THR A 231 10.50 -18.74 -1.57
C THR A 231 9.64 -18.79 -0.30
N ALA A 232 9.53 -17.69 0.44
CA ALA A 232 8.75 -17.58 1.67
C ALA A 232 7.26 -17.91 1.44
N SER A 233 6.69 -18.73 2.33
CA SER A 233 5.27 -19.06 2.31
C SER A 233 4.41 -17.95 2.93
N LYS A 234 3.11 -17.96 2.63
CA LYS A 234 2.15 -17.01 3.18
C LYS A 234 1.81 -17.35 4.63
N GLY A 235 1.78 -16.33 5.48
CA GLY A 235 1.27 -16.42 6.84
C GLY A 235 -0.27 -16.39 6.90
N TYR A 236 -0.79 -16.54 8.10
CA TYR A 236 -2.24 -16.51 8.36
C TYR A 236 -2.88 -15.14 8.06
N ASP A 237 -2.11 -14.07 8.20
CA ASP A 237 -2.49 -12.69 7.88
C ASP A 237 -2.53 -12.40 6.37
N GLY A 238 -2.06 -13.37 5.54
CA GLY A 238 -2.05 -13.28 4.09
C GLY A 238 -0.82 -12.59 3.50
N ASP A 239 0.12 -12.12 4.33
CA ASP A 239 1.46 -11.67 3.90
C ASP A 239 2.47 -12.82 4.02
N TYR A 240 3.72 -12.62 3.61
CA TYR A 240 4.79 -13.59 3.80
C TYR A 240 5.15 -13.76 5.28
N LYS A 241 5.45 -14.99 5.70
CA LYS A 241 5.98 -15.24 7.04
C LYS A 241 7.35 -14.57 7.20
N SER A 242 7.46 -13.67 8.16
CA SER A 242 8.67 -12.83 8.33
C SER A 242 9.95 -13.64 8.55
N SER A 243 9.88 -14.81 9.20
CA SER A 243 11.04 -15.68 9.42
C SER A 243 11.54 -16.33 8.13
N GLU A 244 10.62 -16.82 7.29
CA GLU A 244 10.97 -17.43 6.00
C GLU A 244 11.44 -16.36 5.02
N LEU A 245 10.73 -15.22 4.95
CA LEU A 245 11.12 -14.10 4.12
C LEU A 245 12.50 -13.54 4.51
N TYR A 246 12.83 -13.52 5.80
CA TYR A 246 14.16 -13.13 6.26
C TYR A 246 15.26 -14.04 5.68
N ASN A 247 15.03 -15.35 5.57
CA ASN A 247 16.00 -16.28 4.98
C ASN A 247 16.24 -15.98 3.49
N ASP A 248 15.21 -15.57 2.75
CA ASP A 248 15.37 -15.15 1.36
C ASP A 248 16.29 -13.93 1.24
N PHE A 249 16.18 -12.98 2.18
CA PHE A 249 16.93 -11.71 2.16
C PHE A 249 18.26 -11.77 2.92
N ASN A 250 18.47 -12.70 3.85
CA ASN A 250 19.68 -12.79 4.69
C ASN A 250 20.85 -13.42 3.95
N LYS A 251 21.29 -12.76 2.87
CA LYS A 251 22.42 -13.19 2.04
C LYS A 251 23.36 -12.00 1.83
N SER A 252 24.67 -12.20 2.03
CA SER A 252 25.68 -11.15 1.88
C SER A 252 25.59 -10.42 0.54
N ILE A 253 25.34 -11.16 -0.56
CA ILE A 253 25.20 -10.58 -1.90
C ILE A 253 24.00 -9.62 -2.00
N LEU A 254 22.90 -9.86 -1.25
CA LEU A 254 21.73 -8.97 -1.26
C LEU A 254 21.96 -7.69 -0.46
N TYR A 255 22.68 -7.76 0.67
CA TYR A 255 23.08 -6.58 1.41
C TYR A 255 24.01 -5.69 0.56
N GLN A 256 25.03 -6.29 -0.06
CA GLN A 256 25.93 -5.59 -0.97
C GLN A 256 25.19 -5.04 -2.20
N GLY A 257 24.26 -5.82 -2.78
CA GLY A 257 23.42 -5.41 -3.89
C GLY A 257 22.51 -4.23 -3.52
N CYS A 258 21.97 -4.18 -2.30
CA CYS A 258 21.18 -3.06 -1.81
C CYS A 258 22.02 -1.77 -1.75
N VAL A 259 23.23 -1.84 -1.19
CA VAL A 259 24.19 -0.73 -1.14
C VAL A 259 24.58 -0.29 -2.56
N ALA A 260 24.97 -1.23 -3.44
CA ALA A 260 25.38 -0.92 -4.80
C ALA A 260 24.27 -0.24 -5.62
N ASN A 261 23.02 -0.69 -5.50
CA ASN A 261 21.88 -0.07 -6.17
C ASN A 261 21.58 1.33 -5.63
N GLN A 262 21.70 1.55 -4.32
CA GLN A 262 21.59 2.90 -3.75
C GLN A 262 22.69 3.82 -4.29
N GLN A 263 23.95 3.39 -4.31
CA GLN A 263 25.06 4.18 -4.84
C GLN A 263 24.89 4.45 -6.35
N LYS A 264 24.44 3.47 -7.13
CA LYS A 264 24.25 3.61 -8.57
C LYS A 264 23.10 4.56 -8.94
N HIS A 265 21.98 4.49 -8.24
CA HIS A 265 20.76 5.18 -8.64
C HIS A 265 20.37 6.35 -7.72
N ALA A 266 20.87 6.38 -6.49
CA ALA A 266 20.47 7.31 -5.44
C ALA A 266 21.65 7.84 -4.61
N ALA A 267 22.87 7.90 -5.17
CA ALA A 267 24.02 8.50 -4.48
C ALA A 267 23.69 9.92 -4.04
N GLY A 268 24.06 10.28 -2.81
CA GLY A 268 23.80 11.60 -2.23
C GLY A 268 22.33 11.89 -1.94
N LYS A 269 21.44 10.89 -1.96
CA LYS A 269 20.00 11.07 -1.74
C LYS A 269 19.58 10.61 -0.35
N LYS A 270 18.78 11.45 0.33
CA LYS A 270 18.14 11.06 1.60
C LYS A 270 17.27 9.82 1.38
N THR A 271 17.67 8.71 2.02
CA THR A 271 17.14 7.38 1.72
C THR A 271 16.43 6.78 2.91
N LEU A 272 15.23 6.22 2.67
CA LEU A 272 14.45 5.45 3.65
C LEU A 272 14.36 3.99 3.18
N ILE A 273 14.82 3.05 4.01
CA ILE A 273 14.89 1.62 3.68
C ILE A 273 13.90 0.85 4.55
N PHE A 274 13.06 0.03 3.93
CA PHE A 274 12.11 -0.84 4.61
C PHE A 274 12.60 -2.29 4.59
N CYS A 275 12.86 -2.85 5.76
CA CYS A 275 13.37 -4.22 5.96
C CYS A 275 12.28 -5.19 6.44
N VAL A 276 12.59 -6.49 6.39
CA VAL A 276 11.69 -7.59 6.76
C VAL A 276 11.41 -7.61 8.27
N ASN A 277 12.47 -7.57 9.07
CA ASN A 277 12.45 -7.66 10.54
C ASN A 277 13.61 -6.87 11.17
N ILE A 278 13.71 -6.91 12.49
CA ILE A 278 14.72 -6.17 13.25
C ILE A 278 16.13 -6.62 12.91
N ALA A 279 16.40 -7.92 12.85
CA ALA A 279 17.73 -8.46 12.51
C ALA A 279 18.15 -8.01 11.10
N HIS A 280 17.24 -8.08 10.11
CA HIS A 280 17.48 -7.60 8.76
C HIS A 280 17.78 -6.10 8.72
N THR A 281 17.11 -5.31 9.57
CA THR A 281 17.36 -3.86 9.70
C THR A 281 18.81 -3.58 10.14
N PHE A 282 19.28 -4.30 11.17
CA PHE A 282 20.65 -4.11 11.64
C PHE A 282 21.70 -4.58 10.63
N HIS A 283 21.54 -5.74 10.00
CA HIS A 283 22.48 -6.21 8.97
C HIS A 283 22.53 -5.27 7.76
N THR A 284 21.37 -4.78 7.31
CA THR A 284 21.31 -3.80 6.23
C THR A 284 22.03 -2.51 6.63
N ALA A 285 21.77 -1.97 7.83
CA ALA A 285 22.43 -0.76 8.31
C ALA A 285 23.94 -0.96 8.44
N GLN A 286 24.41 -2.12 8.91
CA GLN A 286 25.82 -2.45 8.98
C GLN A 286 26.51 -2.44 7.60
N ALA A 287 25.85 -2.98 6.57
CA ALA A 287 26.36 -2.94 5.21
C ALA A 287 26.48 -1.50 4.69
N PHE A 288 25.47 -0.65 4.93
CA PHE A 288 25.52 0.76 4.56
C PHE A 288 26.58 1.55 5.34
N ALA A 289 26.77 1.26 6.64
CA ALA A 289 27.76 1.94 7.49
C ALA A 289 29.21 1.72 7.06
N GLN A 290 29.49 0.72 6.22
CA GLN A 290 30.83 0.52 5.63
C GLN A 290 31.19 1.57 4.58
N VAL A 291 30.18 2.26 3.99
CA VAL A 291 30.36 3.19 2.87
C VAL A 291 29.68 4.54 3.11
N HIS A 292 28.87 4.68 4.15
CA HIS A 292 28.16 5.90 4.52
C HIS A 292 28.28 6.18 6.02
N GLU A 293 28.58 7.43 6.37
CA GLU A 293 28.67 7.86 7.78
C GLU A 293 27.29 8.12 8.40
N GLN A 294 26.34 8.60 7.58
CA GLN A 294 25.02 9.03 8.06
C GLN A 294 23.99 7.92 7.95
N VAL A 295 24.16 6.83 8.74
CA VAL A 295 23.24 5.69 8.77
C VAL A 295 22.71 5.49 10.18
N ARG A 296 21.37 5.38 10.33
CA ARG A 296 20.72 4.99 11.59
C ARG A 296 19.62 3.96 11.37
N THR A 297 19.31 3.24 12.43
CA THR A 297 18.21 2.26 12.46
C THR A 297 17.05 2.77 13.30
N LEU A 298 15.83 2.34 12.93
CA LEU A 298 14.64 2.59 13.72
C LEU A 298 13.76 1.34 13.74
N THR A 299 13.54 0.78 14.93
CA THR A 299 12.76 -0.45 15.15
C THR A 299 11.71 -0.27 16.24
N SER A 300 10.84 -1.28 16.44
CA SER A 300 9.87 -1.26 17.54
C SER A 300 10.54 -1.16 18.91
N ASP A 301 11.76 -1.65 19.03
CA ASP A 301 12.52 -1.72 20.29
C ASP A 301 13.25 -0.41 20.62
N THR A 302 13.28 0.55 19.67
CA THR A 302 13.86 1.88 19.88
C THR A 302 13.02 2.66 20.90
N PRO A 303 13.58 3.08 22.05
CA PRO A 303 12.88 3.88 23.06
C PRO A 303 12.35 5.21 22.51
N GLU A 304 11.23 5.70 23.05
CA GLU A 304 10.58 6.90 22.53
C GLU A 304 11.48 8.15 22.48
N PRO A 305 12.31 8.49 23.48
CA PRO A 305 13.20 9.63 23.40
C PRO A 305 14.23 9.49 22.26
N GLU A 306 14.80 8.30 22.09
CA GLU A 306 15.76 7.99 21.03
C GLU A 306 15.09 8.03 19.65
N ARG A 307 13.85 7.50 19.56
CA ARG A 307 13.04 7.57 18.35
C ARG A 307 12.86 9.01 17.87
N GLN A 308 12.48 9.91 18.76
CA GLN A 308 12.33 11.34 18.45
C GLN A 308 13.65 11.96 18.00
N ALA A 309 14.76 11.63 18.66
CA ALA A 309 16.09 12.09 18.29
C ALA A 309 16.51 11.59 16.88
N ILE A 310 16.24 10.32 16.55
CA ILE A 310 16.52 9.74 15.24
C ILE A 310 15.67 10.42 14.15
N LEU A 311 14.37 10.61 14.39
CA LEU A 311 13.50 11.28 13.44
C LEU A 311 13.90 12.74 13.21
N HIS A 312 14.27 13.46 14.27
CA HIS A 312 14.79 14.81 14.17
C HIS A 312 16.11 14.87 13.39
N TRP A 313 17.04 13.95 13.69
CA TRP A 313 18.27 13.83 12.93
C TRP A 313 18.00 13.56 11.45
N PHE A 314 17.13 12.59 11.13
CA PHE A 314 16.80 12.25 9.75
C PHE A 314 16.21 13.42 8.98
N ALA A 315 15.32 14.21 9.62
CA ALA A 315 14.74 15.39 9.00
C ALA A 315 15.80 16.44 8.63
N ASN A 316 16.81 16.66 9.50
CA ASN A 316 17.78 17.75 9.38
C ASN A 316 19.12 17.36 8.74
N THR A 317 19.37 16.07 8.52
CA THR A 317 20.64 15.59 7.93
C THR A 317 20.47 15.36 6.43
N PRO A 318 21.17 16.06 5.56
CA PRO A 318 21.25 15.72 4.13
C PRO A 318 21.81 14.29 3.95
N GLU A 319 21.42 13.63 2.87
CA GLU A 319 21.95 12.30 2.48
C GLU A 319 21.79 11.19 3.53
N ALA A 320 21.03 11.46 4.60
CA ALA A 320 20.82 10.51 5.68
C ALA A 320 20.16 9.23 5.18
N ILE A 321 20.62 8.08 5.68
CA ILE A 321 20.05 6.77 5.42
C ILE A 321 19.39 6.25 6.69
N LEU A 322 18.07 6.08 6.65
CA LEU A 322 17.29 5.53 7.76
C LEU A 322 16.76 4.15 7.40
N VAL A 323 17.24 3.14 8.13
CA VAL A 323 16.84 1.74 7.93
C VAL A 323 15.80 1.36 8.98
N ASN A 324 14.66 0.84 8.54
CA ASN A 324 13.58 0.52 9.47
C ASN A 324 12.80 -0.77 9.12
N CYS A 325 12.07 -1.31 10.09
CA CYS A 325 11.04 -2.33 9.83
C CYS A 325 9.72 -1.95 10.52
N GLY A 326 8.63 -1.90 9.73
CA GLY A 326 7.25 -1.80 10.20
C GLY A 326 6.79 -0.48 10.84
N ILE A 327 7.68 0.43 11.21
CA ILE A 327 7.32 1.63 11.99
C ILE A 327 6.94 2.81 11.08
N LEU A 328 7.74 3.12 10.07
CA LEU A 328 7.59 4.33 9.26
C LEU A 328 6.60 4.17 8.09
N THR A 329 5.87 3.06 8.06
CA THR A 329 4.84 2.81 7.04
C THR A 329 3.62 3.72 7.21
N THR A 330 3.29 4.13 8.44
CA THR A 330 2.17 5.05 8.74
C THR A 330 2.61 6.10 9.74
N GLY A 331 2.01 7.29 9.68
CA GLY A 331 2.26 8.36 10.66
C GLY A 331 3.56 9.16 10.48
N PHE A 332 4.45 8.73 9.60
CA PHE A 332 5.70 9.44 9.31
C PHE A 332 5.53 10.40 8.14
N ASP A 333 5.86 11.66 8.33
CA ASP A 333 5.73 12.72 7.31
C ASP A 333 7.01 13.51 7.17
N GLU A 334 7.90 13.05 6.28
CA GLU A 334 9.15 13.71 5.95
C GLU A 334 9.21 14.00 4.44
N PRO A 335 8.94 15.23 4.01
CA PRO A 335 8.87 15.58 2.60
C PRO A 335 10.22 15.48 1.85
N THR A 336 11.33 15.53 2.58
CA THR A 336 12.68 15.56 1.98
C THR A 336 13.21 14.18 1.59
N VAL A 337 12.48 13.08 1.84
CA VAL A 337 12.87 11.73 1.42
C VAL A 337 12.93 11.64 -0.09
N GLU A 338 14.10 11.37 -0.65
CA GLU A 338 14.34 11.33 -2.10
C GLU A 338 14.45 9.92 -2.66
N CYS A 339 14.76 8.93 -1.81
CA CYS A 339 14.86 7.53 -2.21
C CYS A 339 14.12 6.62 -1.21
N ILE A 340 13.37 5.68 -1.75
CA ILE A 340 12.74 4.57 -1.00
C ILE A 340 13.34 3.27 -1.50
N ILE A 341 13.82 2.44 -0.58
CA ILE A 341 14.26 1.08 -0.91
C ILE A 341 13.32 0.08 -0.22
N LEU A 342 12.66 -0.74 -1.03
CA LEU A 342 11.84 -1.85 -0.56
C LEU A 342 12.74 -3.08 -0.39
N ASN A 343 13.50 -3.14 0.70
CA ASN A 343 14.37 -4.27 1.03
C ASN A 343 13.55 -5.38 1.73
N ARG A 344 12.38 -5.66 1.18
CA ARG A 344 11.45 -6.71 1.58
C ARG A 344 10.43 -6.98 0.47
N ALA A 345 9.91 -8.20 0.43
CA ALA A 345 8.69 -8.51 -0.31
C ALA A 345 7.45 -8.37 0.60
N THR A 346 6.29 -8.15 -0.01
CA THR A 346 5.00 -8.19 0.69
C THR A 346 3.88 -8.62 -0.26
N GLN A 347 2.88 -9.35 0.25
CA GLN A 347 1.62 -9.65 -0.44
C GLN A 347 0.54 -8.59 -0.12
N SER A 348 0.86 -7.69 0.81
CA SER A 348 -0.07 -6.65 1.26
C SER A 348 0.01 -5.42 0.37
N LEU A 349 -0.95 -5.25 -0.53
CA LEU A 349 -1.08 -4.04 -1.35
C LEU A 349 -1.12 -2.74 -0.50
N PRO A 350 -1.86 -2.68 0.62
CA PRO A 350 -1.82 -1.49 1.49
C PRO A 350 -0.42 -1.17 1.99
N LEU A 351 0.32 -2.17 2.46
CA LEU A 351 1.69 -1.97 2.96
C LEU A 351 2.63 -1.49 1.86
N TYR A 352 2.58 -2.12 0.67
CA TYR A 352 3.34 -1.70 -0.49
C TYR A 352 3.10 -0.23 -0.84
N LEU A 353 1.82 0.17 -1.01
CA LEU A 353 1.47 1.53 -1.39
C LEU A 353 1.84 2.57 -0.32
N GLN A 354 1.76 2.21 0.97
CA GLN A 354 2.17 3.08 2.06
C GLN A 354 3.69 3.28 2.09
N MET A 355 4.49 2.23 1.90
CA MET A 355 5.95 2.34 1.81
C MET A 355 6.39 3.23 0.66
N CYS A 356 5.88 2.97 -0.55
CA CYS A 356 6.17 3.78 -1.74
C CYS A 356 5.77 5.25 -1.56
N GLY A 357 4.61 5.48 -0.95
CA GLY A 357 4.07 6.81 -0.72
C GLY A 357 4.90 7.69 0.23
N ARG A 358 5.88 7.14 0.97
CA ARG A 358 6.76 7.95 1.82
C ARG A 358 7.70 8.86 1.03
N GLY A 359 8.07 8.48 -0.18
CA GLY A 359 8.90 9.31 -1.07
C GLY A 359 8.11 10.33 -1.90
N SER A 360 6.79 10.23 -1.93
CA SER A 360 5.96 10.94 -2.91
C SER A 360 5.71 12.43 -2.64
N ARG A 361 6.06 12.94 -1.47
CA ARG A 361 5.82 14.35 -1.15
C ARG A 361 6.72 15.27 -1.95
N THR A 362 6.18 16.40 -2.41
CA THR A 362 6.95 17.43 -3.13
C THR A 362 7.48 18.49 -2.18
N THR A 363 8.63 19.04 -2.51
CA THR A 363 9.16 20.30 -1.96
C THR A 363 9.45 21.26 -3.10
N ALA A 364 9.93 22.46 -2.80
CA ALA A 364 10.36 23.39 -3.84
C ALA A 364 11.45 22.77 -4.73
N GLN A 365 12.37 22.02 -4.13
CA GLN A 365 13.54 21.41 -4.79
C GLN A 365 13.26 19.99 -5.30
N LYS A 366 12.36 19.23 -4.64
CA LYS A 366 12.09 17.84 -4.97
C LYS A 366 10.79 17.68 -5.75
N LYS A 367 10.88 17.26 -7.02
CA LYS A 367 9.77 16.95 -7.92
C LYS A 367 9.74 15.48 -8.34
N GLU A 368 10.83 14.75 -8.08
CA GLU A 368 10.97 13.32 -8.37
C GLU A 368 11.51 12.60 -7.14
N PHE A 369 11.31 11.30 -7.08
CA PHE A 369 11.92 10.43 -6.09
C PHE A 369 12.24 9.06 -6.69
N ILE A 370 13.12 8.33 -6.04
CA ILE A 370 13.62 7.04 -6.52
C ILE A 370 12.96 5.93 -5.72
N LEU A 371 12.49 4.90 -6.42
CA LEU A 371 11.97 3.66 -5.84
C LEU A 371 12.83 2.49 -6.30
N ILE A 372 13.51 1.84 -5.36
CA ILE A 372 14.32 0.64 -5.60
C ILE A 372 13.61 -0.55 -4.96
N ASP A 373 13.20 -1.52 -5.76
CA ASP A 373 12.53 -2.73 -5.32
C ASP A 373 13.50 -3.91 -5.31
N MET A 374 13.87 -4.34 -4.10
CA MET A 374 14.73 -5.51 -3.87
C MET A 374 13.91 -6.80 -3.66
N GLY A 375 12.59 -6.70 -3.60
CA GLY A 375 11.68 -7.78 -3.22
C GLY A 375 10.67 -8.19 -4.29
N ASN A 376 10.87 -7.77 -5.54
CA ASN A 376 9.98 -8.07 -6.67
C ASN A 376 8.50 -7.63 -6.45
N ASN A 377 8.29 -6.59 -5.65
CA ASN A 377 6.95 -6.10 -5.33
C ASN A 377 6.25 -5.50 -6.56
N PHE A 378 7.00 -4.93 -7.51
CA PHE A 378 6.41 -4.36 -8.74
C PHE A 378 5.75 -5.43 -9.61
N SER A 379 6.27 -6.65 -9.62
CA SER A 379 5.65 -7.78 -10.33
C SER A 379 4.38 -8.28 -9.62
N GLU A 380 4.31 -8.20 -8.29
CA GLU A 380 3.14 -8.63 -7.50
C GLU A 380 2.02 -7.58 -7.50
N HIS A 381 2.36 -6.28 -7.44
CA HIS A 381 1.41 -5.21 -7.17
C HIS A 381 1.27 -4.19 -8.32
N GLY A 382 2.11 -4.27 -9.35
CA GLY A 382 2.24 -3.23 -10.36
C GLY A 382 3.00 -2.00 -9.84
N LEU A 383 3.12 -0.98 -10.66
CA LEU A 383 3.76 0.27 -10.26
C LEU A 383 2.89 1.03 -9.25
N TRP A 384 3.53 1.82 -8.39
CA TRP A 384 2.84 2.54 -7.32
C TRP A 384 1.69 3.45 -7.82
N HIS A 385 1.86 4.07 -8.98
CA HIS A 385 0.90 5.02 -9.57
C HIS A 385 -0.10 4.40 -10.55
N ASP A 386 -0.07 3.08 -10.73
CA ASP A 386 -1.03 2.38 -11.59
C ASP A 386 -2.46 2.62 -11.12
N VAL A 387 -3.36 2.77 -12.08
CA VAL A 387 -4.80 2.89 -11.83
C VAL A 387 -5.33 1.57 -11.26
N ARG A 388 -6.18 1.67 -10.26
CA ARG A 388 -6.78 0.51 -9.60
C ARG A 388 -8.28 0.69 -9.44
N ASP A 389 -9.05 -0.34 -9.71
CA ASP A 389 -10.49 -0.34 -9.43
C ASP A 389 -10.77 -0.50 -7.92
N TRP A 390 -10.63 0.64 -7.21
CA TRP A 390 -10.88 0.68 -5.77
C TRP A 390 -12.32 0.34 -5.39
N SER A 391 -13.27 0.68 -6.26
CA SER A 391 -14.69 0.36 -6.07
C SER A 391 -14.92 -1.15 -6.16
N GLY A 392 -14.39 -1.77 -7.22
CA GLY A 392 -14.45 -3.22 -7.38
C GLY A 392 -13.75 -3.97 -6.25
N LEU A 393 -12.59 -3.47 -5.78
CA LEU A 393 -11.88 -4.05 -4.64
C LEU A 393 -12.65 -3.94 -3.33
N PHE A 394 -13.34 -2.82 -3.09
CA PHE A 394 -14.20 -2.64 -1.92
C PHE A 394 -15.38 -3.61 -1.91
N TRP A 395 -16.11 -3.71 -3.03
CA TRP A 395 -17.32 -4.52 -3.11
C TRP A 395 -17.05 -6.01 -3.19
N ASN A 396 -16.04 -6.42 -3.95
CA ASN A 396 -15.77 -7.84 -4.24
C ASN A 396 -14.75 -8.48 -3.29
N GLY A 397 -14.02 -7.70 -2.50
CA GLY A 397 -13.02 -8.21 -1.55
C GLY A 397 -11.87 -9.00 -2.19
N LYS A 398 -11.82 -9.09 -3.51
CA LYS A 398 -10.81 -9.79 -4.27
C LYS A 398 -9.89 -8.78 -4.93
N SER A 399 -8.61 -8.84 -4.61
CA SER A 399 -7.60 -8.39 -5.56
C SER A 399 -7.87 -9.17 -6.86
N GLN A 400 -8.30 -8.50 -7.91
CA GLN A 400 -8.25 -9.10 -9.24
C GLN A 400 -6.76 -9.27 -9.55
N LYS A 401 -6.21 -10.45 -9.17
CA LYS A 401 -4.88 -10.82 -9.59
C LYS A 401 -4.81 -10.73 -11.10
N ALA A 402 -3.88 -9.96 -11.57
CA ALA A 402 -3.34 -9.97 -12.91
C ALA A 402 -4.15 -9.36 -14.06
N LEU A 403 -5.34 -8.81 -13.87
CA LEU A 403 -6.06 -8.20 -15.00
C LEU A 403 -5.67 -6.75 -15.26
N ASP A 404 -5.05 -6.04 -14.29
CA ASP A 404 -4.78 -4.61 -14.39
C ASP A 404 -3.31 -4.23 -14.10
N ILE A 405 -2.42 -5.20 -13.90
CA ILE A 405 -0.98 -4.91 -13.78
C ILE A 405 -0.43 -4.74 -15.19
N ALA A 406 -0.20 -3.50 -15.61
CA ALA A 406 0.44 -3.22 -16.88
C ALA A 406 1.82 -3.88 -16.91
N PRO A 407 2.14 -4.69 -17.95
CA PRO A 407 3.46 -5.29 -18.07
C PRO A 407 4.53 -4.20 -18.15
N THR A 408 5.66 -4.44 -17.49
CA THR A 408 6.77 -3.50 -17.40
C THR A 408 8.01 -4.04 -18.09
N ARG A 409 8.94 -3.14 -18.48
CA ARG A 409 10.27 -3.46 -18.97
C ARG A 409 11.33 -2.57 -18.34
N GLN A 410 12.57 -3.05 -18.32
CA GLN A 410 13.72 -2.26 -17.90
C GLN A 410 14.29 -1.48 -19.11
N CYS A 411 14.61 -0.20 -18.89
CA CYS A 411 15.28 0.61 -19.90
C CYS A 411 16.78 0.24 -19.96
N PRO A 412 17.32 -0.15 -21.13
CA PRO A 412 18.73 -0.54 -21.23
C PRO A 412 19.72 0.61 -21.05
N ALA A 413 19.26 1.86 -21.19
CA ALA A 413 20.14 3.03 -21.08
C ALA A 413 20.23 3.61 -19.65
N CYS A 414 19.19 3.45 -18.82
CA CYS A 414 19.18 4.02 -17.47
C CYS A 414 18.61 3.09 -16.39
N ASP A 415 18.37 1.83 -16.72
CA ASP A 415 17.85 0.76 -15.85
C ASP A 415 16.47 1.02 -15.21
N SER A 416 15.82 2.16 -15.50
CA SER A 416 14.51 2.45 -14.95
C SER A 416 13.46 1.44 -15.43
N ILE A 417 12.59 0.98 -14.53
CA ILE A 417 11.43 0.17 -14.87
C ILE A 417 10.33 1.11 -15.38
N ILE A 418 9.79 0.79 -16.55
CA ILE A 418 8.77 1.58 -17.25
C ILE A 418 7.67 0.68 -17.79
N ALA A 419 6.53 1.24 -18.17
CA ALA A 419 5.48 0.47 -18.82
C ALA A 419 5.99 -0.11 -20.16
N LEU A 420 5.67 -1.37 -20.44
CA LEU A 420 6.08 -2.05 -21.69
C LEU A 420 5.58 -1.32 -22.94
N SER A 421 4.43 -0.66 -22.84
CA SER A 421 3.82 0.13 -23.93
C SER A 421 4.55 1.44 -24.25
N SER A 422 5.52 1.88 -23.43
CA SER A 422 6.24 3.14 -23.65
C SER A 422 7.10 3.06 -24.91
N VAL A 423 6.94 3.98 -25.83
CA VAL A 423 7.73 4.08 -27.09
C VAL A 423 9.12 4.65 -26.79
N SER A 424 9.24 5.51 -25.81
CA SER A 424 10.51 6.06 -25.33
C SER A 424 10.55 6.08 -23.82
N CYS A 425 11.75 5.98 -23.25
CA CYS A 425 11.93 6.08 -21.81
C CYS A 425 11.54 7.49 -21.30
N PRO A 426 10.59 7.63 -20.38
CA PRO A 426 10.18 8.92 -19.84
C PRO A 426 11.28 9.63 -19.04
N HIS A 427 12.35 8.91 -18.65
CA HIS A 427 13.43 9.42 -17.82
C HIS A 427 14.65 9.86 -18.64
N CYS A 428 15.19 8.98 -19.51
CA CYS A 428 16.40 9.26 -20.29
C CYS A 428 16.15 9.49 -21.79
N LYS A 429 14.89 9.40 -22.25
CA LYS A 429 14.48 9.60 -23.64
C LYS A 429 15.00 8.52 -24.62
N TYR A 430 15.58 7.42 -24.11
CA TYR A 430 15.94 6.29 -24.95
C TYR A 430 14.72 5.81 -25.73
N VAL A 431 14.83 5.79 -27.05
CA VAL A 431 13.77 5.32 -27.95
C VAL A 431 13.93 3.82 -28.12
N PHE A 432 12.87 3.08 -27.82
CA PHE A 432 12.86 1.64 -28.01
C PHE A 432 12.60 1.37 -29.48
N GLU A 433 13.58 0.80 -30.17
CA GLU A 433 13.37 0.29 -31.51
C GLU A 433 12.29 -0.80 -31.45
N ARG A 434 11.26 -0.65 -32.27
CA ARG A 434 10.31 -1.73 -32.51
C ARG A 434 11.04 -2.76 -33.40
N THR A 435 11.87 -3.58 -32.78
CA THR A 435 12.39 -4.72 -33.48
C THR A 435 11.24 -5.68 -33.74
N THR A 436 11.18 -6.21 -34.95
CA THR A 436 10.33 -7.35 -35.31
C THR A 436 10.52 -8.54 -34.37
N GLN A 437 11.56 -8.56 -33.54
CA GLN A 437 11.81 -9.48 -32.43
C GLN A 437 10.86 -9.30 -31.24
N ASP A 438 10.33 -8.11 -30.95
CA ASP A 438 9.25 -7.95 -29.96
C ASP A 438 7.93 -8.65 -30.38
N GLN A 439 7.86 -9.11 -31.64
CA GLN A 439 6.84 -10.04 -32.10
C GLN A 439 7.29 -11.51 -31.99
N GLN A 440 8.58 -11.79 -31.80
CA GLN A 440 9.14 -13.14 -31.72
C GLN A 440 9.40 -13.64 -30.30
N ASP A 441 9.56 -12.77 -29.30
CA ASP A 441 9.54 -13.12 -27.86
C ASP A 441 8.12 -13.34 -27.30
N LYS A 442 7.10 -13.27 -28.14
CA LYS A 442 5.95 -14.15 -27.97
C LYS A 442 6.51 -15.54 -28.19
N VAL A 443 6.83 -16.23 -27.08
CA VAL A 443 7.13 -17.66 -27.03
C VAL A 443 6.81 -18.27 -28.38
N GLU A 444 7.81 -18.80 -29.09
CA GLU A 444 7.57 -19.77 -30.16
C GLU A 444 6.95 -21.02 -29.52
N VAL A 445 5.73 -20.86 -29.04
CA VAL A 445 4.76 -21.91 -29.22
C VAL A 445 4.64 -21.98 -30.71
N HIS A 446 5.16 -23.04 -31.34
CA HIS A 446 4.87 -23.36 -32.72
C HIS A 446 3.36 -23.28 -32.92
N THR A 447 2.88 -22.09 -33.19
CA THR A 447 1.56 -21.83 -33.72
C THR A 447 1.67 -22.22 -35.17
N GLN A 448 1.33 -23.46 -35.49
CA GLN A 448 0.75 -23.71 -36.79
C GLN A 448 -0.40 -22.70 -36.89
N GLU A 449 -0.32 -21.85 -37.89
CA GLU A 449 -1.35 -20.88 -38.25
C GLU A 449 -2.65 -21.65 -38.42
N VAL A 450 -3.48 -21.65 -37.37
CA VAL A 450 -4.85 -22.10 -37.47
C VAL A 450 -5.59 -20.88 -37.94
N ASP A 451 -5.93 -20.85 -39.21
CA ASP A 451 -6.79 -19.85 -39.79
C ASP A 451 -8.15 -19.87 -39.08
N VAL A 452 -8.24 -19.13 -38.00
CA VAL A 452 -9.44 -19.07 -37.16
C VAL A 452 -10.31 -17.95 -37.69
N ASN A 453 -11.24 -18.28 -38.54
CA ASN A 453 -12.31 -17.38 -38.95
C ASN A 453 -13.20 -17.08 -37.72
N TRP A 454 -12.88 -16.01 -36.98
CA TRP A 454 -13.55 -15.56 -35.75
C TRP A 454 -15.08 -15.41 -35.84
N PRO A 455 -15.67 -14.96 -36.96
CA PRO A 455 -17.11 -14.94 -37.12
C PRO A 455 -17.74 -16.33 -37.10
N SER A 456 -17.07 -17.36 -37.63
CA SER A 456 -17.61 -18.72 -37.71
C SER A 456 -17.63 -19.43 -36.34
N LEU A 457 -16.66 -19.15 -35.45
CA LEU A 457 -16.63 -19.71 -34.08
C LEU A 457 -17.77 -19.21 -33.19
N LYS A 458 -18.25 -17.97 -33.39
CA LYS A 458 -19.39 -17.43 -32.64
C LYS A 458 -20.72 -18.06 -33.06
N GLN A 459 -20.81 -18.57 -34.30
CA GLN A 459 -22.02 -19.16 -34.86
C GLN A 459 -22.04 -20.68 -34.77
N LYS A 460 -20.87 -21.33 -34.61
CA LYS A 460 -20.73 -22.79 -34.56
C LYS A 460 -21.22 -23.33 -33.21
N SER A 461 -22.10 -24.31 -33.23
CA SER A 461 -22.51 -25.02 -32.03
C SER A 461 -21.30 -25.75 -31.41
N TRP A 462 -21.21 -25.79 -30.05
CA TRP A 462 -20.15 -26.51 -29.35
C TRP A 462 -20.06 -27.98 -29.76
N SER A 463 -21.19 -28.61 -30.16
CA SER A 463 -21.23 -29.99 -30.65
C SER A 463 -20.51 -30.20 -31.98
N GLN A 464 -20.27 -29.14 -32.74
CA GLN A 464 -19.57 -29.17 -34.05
C GLN A 464 -18.12 -28.69 -33.98
N MET A 465 -17.66 -28.22 -32.81
CA MET A 465 -16.30 -27.71 -32.62
C MET A 465 -15.28 -28.82 -32.45
N SER A 466 -14.11 -28.71 -33.08
CA SER A 466 -12.94 -29.57 -32.77
C SER A 466 -12.45 -29.34 -31.34
N VAL A 467 -11.58 -30.25 -30.82
CA VAL A 467 -11.00 -30.09 -29.48
C VAL A 467 -10.23 -28.77 -29.36
N LYS A 468 -9.48 -28.38 -30.39
CA LYS A 468 -8.75 -27.10 -30.42
C LYS A 468 -9.69 -25.91 -30.38
N GLU A 469 -10.80 -25.95 -31.14
CA GLU A 469 -11.84 -24.90 -31.14
C GLU A 469 -12.55 -24.79 -29.78
N LEU A 470 -12.83 -25.92 -29.10
CA LEU A 470 -13.39 -25.95 -27.74
C LEU A 470 -12.41 -25.32 -26.72
N MET A 471 -11.13 -25.65 -26.83
CA MET A 471 -10.10 -25.06 -25.96
C MET A 471 -9.97 -23.55 -26.17
N LEU A 472 -9.97 -23.10 -27.43
CA LEU A 472 -9.96 -21.69 -27.76
C LEU A 472 -11.23 -20.98 -27.26
N ARG A 473 -12.39 -21.60 -27.47
CA ARG A 473 -13.69 -21.08 -26.97
C ARG A 473 -13.72 -20.96 -25.46
N ALA A 474 -13.10 -21.92 -24.76
CA ALA A 474 -12.99 -21.90 -23.30
C ALA A 474 -12.12 -20.72 -22.81
N GLN A 475 -11.06 -20.39 -23.52
CA GLN A 475 -10.21 -19.22 -23.23
C GLN A 475 -10.93 -17.90 -23.49
N LEU A 476 -11.69 -17.81 -24.58
CA LEU A 476 -12.48 -16.62 -24.93
C LEU A 476 -13.63 -16.35 -23.94
N GLY A 477 -14.08 -17.37 -23.25
CA GLY A 477 -15.09 -17.29 -22.21
C GLY A 477 -16.53 -17.19 -22.69
N ASN A 478 -17.43 -17.08 -21.73
CA ASN A 478 -18.87 -16.99 -21.94
C ASN A 478 -19.23 -15.63 -22.55
N PRO A 479 -19.95 -15.58 -23.70
CA PRO A 479 -20.30 -14.33 -24.37
C PRO A 479 -21.14 -13.35 -23.53
N ARG A 480 -21.86 -13.86 -22.52
CA ARG A 480 -22.71 -13.03 -21.66
C ARG A 480 -21.98 -12.53 -20.41
N THR A 481 -20.99 -13.28 -19.92
CA THR A 481 -20.32 -12.97 -18.64
C THR A 481 -18.85 -12.60 -18.80
N GLY A 482 -18.25 -12.78 -19.98
CA GLY A 482 -16.82 -12.57 -20.26
C GLY A 482 -15.88 -13.55 -19.54
N ARG A 483 -16.38 -14.49 -18.73
CA ARG A 483 -15.55 -15.38 -17.92
C ARG A 483 -15.06 -16.58 -18.72
N PRO A 484 -13.77 -16.97 -18.64
CA PRO A 484 -13.27 -18.19 -19.23
C PRO A 484 -14.03 -19.41 -18.72
N TYR A 485 -14.27 -20.37 -19.60
CA TYR A 485 -14.83 -21.66 -19.18
C TYR A 485 -13.73 -22.50 -18.51
N LYS A 486 -14.09 -23.23 -17.45
CA LYS A 486 -13.20 -24.19 -16.81
C LYS A 486 -12.93 -25.39 -17.74
N GLN A 487 -11.80 -26.07 -17.55
CA GLN A 487 -11.44 -27.27 -18.31
C GLN A 487 -12.55 -28.33 -18.28
N GLN A 488 -13.26 -28.47 -17.18
CA GLN A 488 -14.42 -29.37 -17.03
C GLN A 488 -15.52 -29.12 -18.07
N TRP A 489 -15.71 -27.87 -18.52
CA TRP A 489 -16.65 -27.56 -19.58
C TRP A 489 -16.23 -28.16 -20.93
N ILE A 490 -14.92 -28.16 -21.26
CA ILE A 490 -14.41 -28.79 -22.48
C ILE A 490 -14.66 -30.29 -22.44
N LEU A 491 -14.35 -30.93 -21.33
CA LEU A 491 -14.58 -32.37 -21.12
C LEU A 491 -16.07 -32.72 -21.19
N TYR A 492 -16.94 -31.88 -20.62
CA TYR A 492 -18.38 -32.01 -20.76
C TYR A 492 -18.81 -31.96 -22.25
N CYS A 493 -18.38 -30.96 -23.00
CA CYS A 493 -18.69 -30.83 -24.43
C CYS A 493 -18.19 -32.01 -25.28
N ILE A 494 -17.07 -32.64 -24.88
CA ILE A 494 -16.55 -33.85 -25.54
C ILE A 494 -17.39 -35.07 -25.18
N MET A 495 -17.75 -35.25 -23.90
CA MET A 495 -18.50 -36.43 -23.42
C MET A 495 -19.93 -36.48 -23.95
N GLU A 496 -20.54 -35.35 -24.27
CA GLU A 496 -21.90 -35.29 -24.86
C GLU A 496 -21.96 -35.70 -26.34
N ARG A 497 -20.84 -36.09 -26.95
CA ARG A 497 -20.80 -36.54 -28.35
C ARG A 497 -21.02 -38.04 -28.47
N GLU A 498 -21.52 -38.49 -29.62
CA GLU A 498 -21.76 -39.91 -29.91
C GLU A 498 -20.50 -40.77 -29.74
N ASN A 499 -19.36 -40.29 -30.20
CA ASN A 499 -18.05 -40.95 -30.03
C ASN A 499 -17.04 -40.03 -29.36
N PRO A 500 -17.00 -39.97 -28.02
CA PRO A 500 -16.12 -39.06 -27.29
C PRO A 500 -14.64 -39.49 -27.24
N ARG A 501 -14.35 -40.80 -27.40
CA ARG A 501 -13.02 -41.36 -27.19
C ARG A 501 -11.90 -40.73 -28.05
N PRO A 502 -12.01 -40.60 -29.38
CA PRO A 502 -10.98 -39.97 -30.19
C PRO A 502 -10.71 -38.51 -29.80
N LEU A 503 -11.75 -37.80 -29.39
CA LEU A 503 -11.63 -36.39 -28.95
C LEU A 503 -10.99 -36.28 -27.57
N LEU A 504 -11.23 -37.23 -26.66
CA LEU A 504 -10.54 -37.33 -25.37
C LEU A 504 -9.06 -37.68 -25.55
N GLU A 505 -8.73 -38.54 -26.52
CA GLU A 505 -7.35 -38.89 -26.87
C GLU A 505 -6.60 -37.67 -27.45
N GLU A 506 -7.26 -36.91 -28.32
CA GLU A 506 -6.70 -35.65 -28.84
C GLU A 506 -6.52 -34.63 -27.70
N PHE A 507 -7.49 -34.48 -26.83
CA PHE A 507 -7.43 -33.58 -25.67
C PHE A 507 -6.31 -34.00 -24.71
N ALA A 508 -6.18 -35.30 -24.40
CA ALA A 508 -5.14 -35.83 -23.54
C ALA A 508 -3.73 -35.58 -24.11
N ARG A 509 -3.57 -35.77 -25.42
CA ARG A 509 -2.32 -35.48 -26.13
C ARG A 509 -1.95 -34.00 -26.06
N ILE A 510 -2.89 -33.11 -26.34
CA ILE A 510 -2.67 -31.63 -26.26
C ILE A 510 -2.31 -31.21 -24.83
N LYS A 511 -2.90 -31.84 -23.81
CA LYS A 511 -2.65 -31.52 -22.40
C LYS A 511 -1.46 -32.27 -21.79
N GLY A 512 -0.82 -33.19 -22.52
CA GLY A 512 0.31 -33.98 -22.02
C GLY A 512 -0.05 -34.98 -20.92
N TYR A 513 -1.28 -35.53 -20.94
CA TYR A 513 -1.68 -36.53 -19.95
C TYR A 513 -1.04 -37.88 -20.21
N ARG A 514 -0.80 -38.65 -19.13
CA ARG A 514 -0.15 -39.95 -19.21
C ARG A 514 -1.00 -40.99 -19.98
N PRO A 515 -0.39 -41.96 -20.65
CA PRO A 515 -1.11 -43.08 -21.24
C PRO A 515 -2.06 -43.75 -20.23
N GLY A 516 -3.25 -44.15 -20.69
CA GLY A 516 -4.31 -44.73 -19.83
C GLY A 516 -5.23 -43.69 -19.13
N TRP A 517 -4.92 -42.39 -19.24
CA TRP A 517 -5.80 -41.36 -18.64
C TRP A 517 -7.22 -41.37 -19.23
N VAL A 518 -7.35 -41.58 -20.54
CA VAL A 518 -8.64 -41.62 -21.23
C VAL A 518 -9.48 -42.80 -20.72
N ASP A 519 -8.90 -43.96 -20.57
CA ASP A 519 -9.61 -45.16 -20.09
C ASP A 519 -10.10 -44.97 -18.66
N LYS A 520 -9.26 -44.43 -17.79
CA LYS A 520 -9.62 -44.09 -16.41
C LYS A 520 -10.72 -43.05 -16.37
N PHE A 521 -10.58 -41.99 -17.16
CA PHE A 521 -11.58 -40.89 -17.21
C PHE A 521 -12.93 -41.41 -17.72
N MET A 522 -12.94 -42.27 -18.74
CA MET A 522 -14.17 -42.86 -19.27
C MET A 522 -14.81 -43.79 -18.28
N GLN A 523 -14.06 -44.62 -17.55
CA GLN A 523 -14.57 -45.49 -16.48
C GLN A 523 -15.20 -44.68 -15.36
N GLU A 524 -14.53 -43.65 -14.86
CA GLU A 524 -15.05 -42.80 -13.78
C GLU A 524 -16.31 -42.01 -14.17
N ASN A 525 -16.53 -41.75 -15.45
CA ASN A 525 -17.66 -40.96 -15.94
C ASN A 525 -18.72 -41.80 -16.69
N ALA A 526 -18.54 -43.13 -16.79
CA ALA A 526 -19.50 -44.03 -17.46
C ALA A 526 -20.90 -43.97 -16.83
N TYR A 527 -20.98 -43.79 -15.52
CA TYR A 527 -22.24 -43.69 -14.78
C TYR A 527 -22.99 -42.35 -14.94
N ARG A 528 -22.37 -41.30 -15.44
CA ARG A 528 -23.00 -39.98 -15.63
C ARG A 528 -23.84 -39.87 -16.90
N ARG A 529 -23.83 -40.85 -17.78
CA ARG A 529 -24.71 -40.90 -18.99
C ARG A 529 -26.14 -41.36 -18.70
N TYR A 530 -26.43 -41.81 -17.46
CA TYR A 530 -27.74 -42.38 -17.08
C TYR A 530 -28.41 -41.63 -15.94
N LEU A 531 -27.88 -40.46 -15.57
CA LEU A 531 -28.53 -39.48 -14.67
C LEU A 531 -28.75 -38.17 -15.43
#